data_ded8fd7c564f1a71fb10bc60f7b3bf75
#
_entry.id   ded8fd7c564f1a71fb10bc60f7b3bf75
#
_cell.length_a   1.000
_cell.length_b   1.000
_cell.length_c   1.000
_cell.angle_alpha   90.00
_cell.angle_beta   90.00
_cell.angle_gamma   90.00
#
_symmetry.space_group_name_H-M   'P 1'
#
loop_
_entity.id
_entity.type
_entity.pdbx_description
1 polymer ?
#
loop_
_entity_poly.entity_id
_entity_poly.type
_entity_poly.pdbx_seq_one_letter_code
_entity_poly.pdbx_strand_id
1 'polypeptide(L)'
;MKNIKYLTQFIFLFLLFGIFKILGLKLSLLISKFIFTHMGPFFRSNIISQINLSHAFKDINKSHRDKIIKKMWGNYGKIFAEYMFIKQFRKKPEFSKKIFIENDQIINEIKESSEPVIFISGHFNNFELMAMQIEKSGINLTAIYRPLNNIFLNPIMERI
;
A
#
# COMPACT_ATOMS: atom_id res chain seq x y z
N MET A 1 -16.49 -23.00 9.21
CA MET A 1 -16.93 -21.91 8.29
C MET A 1 -15.84 -20.80 8.10
N LYS A 2 -15.24 -20.25 9.16
CA LYS A 2 -14.24 -19.15 9.06
C LYS A 2 -13.00 -19.54 8.23
N ASN A 3 -12.43 -20.72 8.44
CA ASN A 3 -11.24 -21.19 7.72
C ASN A 3 -11.51 -21.46 6.23
N ILE A 4 -12.70 -21.96 5.87
CA ILE A 4 -13.08 -22.15 4.45
C ILE A 4 -13.13 -20.79 3.75
N LYS A 5 -13.76 -19.78 4.35
CA LYS A 5 -13.77 -18.40 3.83
C LYS A 5 -12.36 -17.86 3.62
N TYR A 6 -11.46 -18.06 4.59
CA TYR A 6 -10.07 -17.58 4.48
C TYR A 6 -9.29 -18.32 3.39
N LEU A 7 -9.50 -19.62 3.25
CA LEU A 7 -8.88 -20.40 2.19
C LEU A 7 -9.36 -19.94 0.79
N THR A 8 -10.66 -19.73 0.63
CA THR A 8 -11.23 -19.22 -0.63
C THR A 8 -10.65 -17.85 -0.98
N GLN A 9 -10.58 -16.93 -0.02
CA GLN A 9 -9.95 -15.62 -0.20
C GLN A 9 -8.48 -15.75 -0.59
N PHE A 10 -7.75 -16.63 0.07
CA PHE A 10 -6.34 -16.89 -0.21
C PHE A 10 -6.15 -17.39 -1.65
N ILE A 11 -6.89 -18.41 -2.07
CA ILE A 11 -6.80 -18.96 -3.43
C ILE A 11 -7.11 -17.89 -4.47
N PHE A 12 -8.19 -17.13 -4.27
CA PHE A 12 -8.56 -16.03 -5.17
C PHE A 12 -7.44 -14.98 -5.30
N LEU A 13 -6.90 -14.52 -4.18
CA LEU A 13 -5.81 -13.53 -4.18
C LEU A 13 -4.54 -14.10 -4.79
N PHE A 14 -4.21 -15.36 -4.51
CA PHE A 14 -3.05 -16.02 -5.06
C PHE A 14 -3.09 -16.11 -6.59
N LEU A 15 -4.25 -16.48 -7.14
CA LEU A 15 -4.47 -16.53 -8.60
C LEU A 15 -4.40 -15.11 -9.20
N LEU A 16 -5.06 -14.12 -8.58
CA LEU A 16 -5.03 -12.75 -9.04
C LEU A 16 -3.60 -12.19 -9.05
N PHE A 17 -2.83 -12.51 -8.05
CA PHE A 17 -1.44 -12.11 -7.94
C PHE A 17 -0.55 -12.79 -8.99
N GLY A 18 -0.83 -14.05 -9.33
CA GLY A 18 -0.20 -14.74 -10.45
C GLY A 18 -0.46 -14.01 -11.78
N ILE A 19 -1.71 -13.63 -12.03
CA ILE A 19 -2.09 -12.82 -13.20
C ILE A 19 -1.34 -11.49 -13.23
N PHE A 20 -1.28 -10.76 -12.11
CA PHE A 20 -0.56 -9.49 -12.04
C PHE A 20 0.93 -9.64 -12.35
N LYS A 21 1.57 -10.72 -11.90
CA LYS A 21 2.97 -10.99 -12.25
C LYS A 21 3.20 -11.21 -13.74
N ILE A 22 2.26 -11.86 -14.43
CA ILE A 22 2.32 -12.07 -15.88
C ILE A 22 2.11 -10.75 -16.63
N LEU A 23 1.15 -9.94 -16.22
CA LEU A 23 0.81 -8.67 -16.85
C LEU A 23 1.88 -7.57 -16.61
N GLY A 24 2.70 -7.73 -15.59
CA GLY A 24 3.68 -6.73 -15.17
C GLY A 24 3.06 -5.52 -14.46
N LEU A 25 3.91 -4.69 -13.86
CA LEU A 25 3.49 -3.60 -12.96
C LEU A 25 2.51 -2.61 -13.63
N LYS A 26 2.82 -2.13 -14.84
CA LYS A 26 2.02 -1.07 -15.48
C LYS A 26 0.57 -1.48 -15.72
N LEU A 27 0.34 -2.66 -16.29
CA LEU A 27 -1.01 -3.15 -16.56
C LEU A 27 -1.74 -3.52 -15.27
N SER A 28 -1.05 -4.13 -14.31
CA SER A 28 -1.62 -4.46 -13.00
C SER A 28 -2.13 -3.23 -12.26
N LEU A 29 -1.37 -2.12 -12.27
CA LEU A 29 -1.78 -0.84 -11.69
C LEU A 29 -3.05 -0.28 -12.37
N LEU A 30 -3.13 -0.34 -13.70
CA LEU A 30 -4.28 0.17 -14.45
C LEU A 30 -5.54 -0.65 -14.18
N ILE A 31 -5.43 -1.97 -14.28
CA ILE A 31 -6.55 -2.90 -14.08
C ILE A 31 -7.04 -2.82 -12.63
N SER A 32 -6.14 -2.89 -11.67
CA SER A 32 -6.52 -2.83 -10.26
C SER A 32 -7.11 -1.48 -9.88
N LYS A 33 -6.55 -0.36 -10.37
CA LYS A 33 -7.16 0.97 -10.23
C LYS A 33 -8.58 0.98 -10.76
N PHE A 34 -8.82 0.46 -11.97
CA PHE A 34 -10.15 0.41 -12.58
C PHE A 34 -11.13 -0.39 -11.73
N ILE A 35 -10.75 -1.62 -11.35
CA ILE A 35 -11.58 -2.52 -10.54
C ILE A 35 -11.95 -1.83 -9.21
N PHE A 36 -10.98 -1.34 -8.46
CA PHE A 36 -11.24 -0.72 -7.16
C PHE A 36 -12.06 0.57 -7.26
N THR A 37 -11.83 1.37 -8.30
CA THR A 37 -12.60 2.61 -8.50
C THR A 37 -14.10 2.33 -8.67
N HIS A 38 -14.47 1.23 -9.35
CA HIS A 38 -15.85 0.92 -9.67
C HIS A 38 -16.48 -0.07 -8.68
N MET A 39 -15.72 -1.03 -8.20
CA MET A 39 -16.22 -2.09 -7.32
C MET A 39 -15.98 -1.82 -5.82
N GLY A 40 -14.99 -1.01 -5.47
CA GLY A 40 -14.64 -0.72 -4.08
C GLY A 40 -15.83 -0.26 -3.22
N PRO A 41 -16.67 0.68 -3.68
CA PRO A 41 -17.84 1.15 -2.94
C PRO A 41 -18.87 0.05 -2.60
N PHE A 42 -18.93 -1.04 -3.35
CA PHE A 42 -19.82 -2.18 -3.07
C PHE A 42 -19.31 -3.04 -1.91
N PHE A 43 -18.00 -3.07 -1.67
CA PHE A 43 -17.41 -3.85 -0.58
C PHE A 43 -17.34 -3.07 0.73
N ARG A 44 -17.23 -1.75 0.65
CA ARG A 44 -17.17 -0.89 1.83
C ARG A 44 -17.83 0.46 1.55
N SER A 45 -18.75 0.84 2.44
CA SER A 45 -19.48 2.11 2.35
C SER A 45 -18.53 3.32 2.34
N ASN A 46 -18.86 4.32 1.56
CA ASN A 46 -18.16 5.60 1.49
C ASN A 46 -18.52 6.56 2.65
N ILE A 47 -19.46 6.19 3.52
CA ILE A 47 -20.01 7.09 4.56
C ILE A 47 -18.89 7.66 5.45
N ILE A 48 -17.99 6.80 5.93
CA ILE A 48 -16.88 7.26 6.79
C ILE A 48 -15.98 8.24 6.05
N SER A 49 -15.64 7.96 4.81
CA SER A 49 -14.82 8.86 3.98
C SER A 49 -15.52 10.19 3.73
N GLN A 50 -16.84 10.18 3.51
CA GLN A 50 -17.64 11.39 3.36
C GLN A 50 -17.65 12.23 4.64
N ILE A 51 -17.86 11.60 5.80
CA ILE A 51 -17.84 12.26 7.10
C ILE A 51 -16.46 12.89 7.36
N ASN A 52 -15.39 12.12 7.18
CA ASN A 52 -14.02 12.61 7.41
C ASN A 52 -13.67 13.80 6.50
N LEU A 53 -14.06 13.76 5.23
CA LEU A 53 -13.85 14.87 4.31
C LEU A 53 -14.67 16.11 4.69
N SER A 54 -15.88 15.93 5.22
CA SER A 54 -16.70 17.05 5.69
C SER A 54 -16.14 17.70 6.96
N HIS A 55 -15.48 16.91 7.82
CA HIS A 55 -14.77 17.45 8.98
C HIS A 55 -13.47 18.19 8.61
N ALA A 56 -12.72 17.62 7.65
CA ALA A 56 -11.45 18.22 7.22
C ALA A 56 -11.64 19.48 6.36
N PHE A 57 -12.70 19.54 5.59
CA PHE A 57 -12.99 20.62 4.63
C PHE A 57 -14.44 21.09 4.78
N LYS A 58 -14.65 22.13 5.59
CA LYS A 58 -15.99 22.64 5.94
C LYS A 58 -16.85 23.02 4.72
N ASP A 59 -16.22 23.59 3.68
CA ASP A 59 -16.90 24.13 2.49
C ASP A 59 -16.81 23.20 1.27
N ILE A 60 -16.44 21.91 1.47
CA ILE A 60 -16.34 20.97 0.35
C ILE A 60 -17.71 20.64 -0.21
N ASN A 61 -17.95 20.95 -1.49
CA ASN A 61 -19.18 20.57 -2.17
C ASN A 61 -19.20 19.06 -2.47
N LYS A 62 -20.42 18.52 -2.69
CA LYS A 62 -20.65 17.09 -2.93
C LYS A 62 -19.83 16.56 -4.11
N SER A 63 -19.81 17.28 -5.23
CA SER A 63 -19.09 16.85 -6.45
C SER A 63 -17.60 16.68 -6.20
N HIS A 64 -16.98 17.63 -5.49
CA HIS A 64 -15.56 17.56 -5.15
C HIS A 64 -15.26 16.40 -4.20
N ARG A 65 -16.09 16.21 -3.18
CA ARG A 65 -15.99 15.10 -2.23
C ARG A 65 -16.08 13.74 -2.92
N ASP A 66 -17.06 13.54 -3.80
CA ASP A 66 -17.25 12.31 -4.57
C ASP A 66 -16.03 12.03 -5.48
N LYS A 67 -15.47 13.07 -6.07
CA LYS A 67 -14.25 13.00 -6.88
C LYS A 67 -13.02 12.55 -6.06
N ILE A 68 -12.87 13.07 -4.84
CA ILE A 68 -11.78 12.64 -3.93
C ILE A 68 -11.96 11.17 -3.55
N ILE A 69 -13.17 10.76 -3.17
CA ILE A 69 -13.47 9.37 -2.81
C ILE A 69 -13.20 8.41 -3.97
N LYS A 70 -13.60 8.80 -5.18
CA LYS A 70 -13.31 8.02 -6.39
C LYS A 70 -11.80 7.86 -6.62
N LYS A 71 -11.02 8.93 -6.43
CA LYS A 71 -9.55 8.90 -6.52
C LYS A 71 -8.94 8.03 -5.42
N MET A 72 -9.47 8.08 -4.20
CA MET A 72 -9.06 7.25 -3.07
C MET A 72 -9.20 5.76 -3.42
N TRP A 73 -10.34 5.32 -3.93
CA TRP A 73 -10.53 3.93 -4.36
C TRP A 73 -9.54 3.51 -5.43
N GLY A 74 -9.34 4.36 -6.44
CA GLY A 74 -8.35 4.09 -7.48
C GLY A 74 -6.92 3.97 -6.93
N ASN A 75 -6.60 4.74 -5.91
CA ASN A 75 -5.30 4.67 -5.24
C ASN A 75 -5.15 3.38 -4.43
N TYR A 76 -6.17 2.95 -3.68
CA TYR A 76 -6.17 1.65 -3.02
C TYR A 76 -5.95 0.50 -4.00
N GLY A 77 -6.55 0.57 -5.18
CA GLY A 77 -6.31 -0.42 -6.23
C GLY A 77 -4.85 -0.47 -6.68
N LYS A 78 -4.21 0.69 -6.85
CA LYS A 78 -2.78 0.73 -7.19
C LYS A 78 -1.91 0.12 -6.10
N ILE A 79 -2.12 0.53 -4.84
CA ILE A 79 -1.38 -0.02 -3.69
C ILE A 79 -1.53 -1.53 -3.64
N PHE A 80 -2.74 -2.04 -3.81
CA PHE A 80 -3.02 -3.47 -3.83
C PHE A 80 -2.21 -4.22 -4.90
N ALA A 81 -2.12 -3.67 -6.12
CA ALA A 81 -1.29 -4.26 -7.17
C ALA A 81 0.21 -4.16 -6.84
N GLU A 82 0.67 -3.05 -6.26
CA GLU A 82 2.07 -2.83 -5.90
C GLU A 82 2.60 -3.85 -4.89
N TYR A 83 1.77 -4.35 -3.97
CA TYR A 83 2.17 -5.40 -3.04
C TYR A 83 2.79 -6.62 -3.73
N MET A 84 2.34 -6.95 -4.94
CA MET A 84 2.92 -8.06 -5.73
C MET A 84 4.32 -7.79 -6.23
N PHE A 85 4.69 -6.53 -6.28
CA PHE A 85 5.96 -6.08 -6.85
C PHE A 85 6.94 -5.54 -5.79
N ILE A 86 6.60 -5.59 -4.49
CA ILE A 86 7.47 -5.07 -3.41
C ILE A 86 8.86 -5.71 -3.48
N LYS A 87 8.94 -7.02 -3.70
CA LYS A 87 10.24 -7.70 -3.87
C LYS A 87 11.04 -7.22 -5.08
N GLN A 88 10.37 -6.80 -6.17
CA GLN A 88 11.04 -6.20 -7.32
C GLN A 88 11.52 -4.78 -6.99
N PHE A 89 10.73 -3.98 -6.27
CA PHE A 89 11.16 -2.68 -5.77
C PHE A 89 12.39 -2.77 -4.86
N ARG A 90 12.48 -3.85 -4.08
CA ARG A 90 13.66 -4.11 -3.23
C ARG A 90 14.89 -4.52 -4.04
N LYS A 91 14.75 -5.42 -5.01
CA LYS A 91 15.87 -6.14 -5.63
C LYS A 91 16.28 -5.63 -7.01
N LYS A 92 15.36 -5.03 -7.77
CA LYS A 92 15.59 -4.68 -9.17
C LYS A 92 15.83 -3.18 -9.37
N PRO A 93 16.98 -2.78 -9.96
CA PRO A 93 17.29 -1.37 -10.16
C PRO A 93 16.25 -0.59 -10.96
N GLU A 94 15.64 -1.21 -11.98
CA GLU A 94 14.60 -0.59 -12.81
C GLU A 94 13.30 -0.26 -12.02
N PHE A 95 13.06 -0.94 -10.91
CA PHE A 95 11.97 -0.62 -9.99
C PHE A 95 12.40 0.42 -8.96
N SER A 96 13.59 0.28 -8.40
CA SER A 96 14.14 1.23 -7.41
C SER A 96 14.27 2.64 -7.98
N LYS A 97 14.63 2.80 -9.25
CA LYS A 97 14.69 4.09 -9.95
C LYS A 97 13.34 4.83 -10.03
N LYS A 98 12.21 4.17 -9.75
CA LYS A 98 10.89 4.79 -9.70
C LYS A 98 10.57 5.42 -8.35
N ILE A 99 11.42 5.20 -7.35
CA ILE A 99 11.30 5.77 -6.02
C ILE A 99 12.29 6.93 -5.93
N PHE A 100 11.76 8.10 -5.65
CA PHE A 100 12.56 9.30 -5.38
C PHE A 100 12.47 9.60 -3.90
N ILE A 101 13.62 9.85 -3.28
CA ILE A 101 13.72 10.25 -1.86
C ILE A 101 14.13 11.71 -1.86
N GLU A 102 13.25 12.56 -1.36
CA GLU A 102 13.55 13.96 -1.13
C GLU A 102 14.28 14.11 0.20
N ASN A 103 15.32 14.95 0.25
CA ASN A 103 16.15 15.16 1.44
C ASN A 103 16.82 13.85 1.96
N ASP A 104 17.37 13.05 1.07
CA ASP A 104 18.06 11.80 1.41
C ASP A 104 19.29 12.00 2.32
N GLN A 105 19.86 13.23 2.37
CA GLN A 105 20.90 13.60 3.31
C GLN A 105 20.49 13.35 4.78
N ILE A 106 19.20 13.52 5.14
CA ILE A 106 18.71 13.28 6.49
C ILE A 106 18.87 11.79 6.86
N ILE A 107 18.63 10.90 5.92
CA ILE A 107 18.82 9.46 6.11
C ILE A 107 20.29 9.13 6.38
N ASN A 108 21.21 9.81 5.67
CA ASN A 108 22.65 9.62 5.87
C ASN A 108 23.10 10.19 7.23
N GLU A 109 22.63 11.34 7.64
CA GLU A 109 22.88 11.94 8.95
C GLU A 109 22.42 11.00 10.09
N ILE A 110 21.22 10.42 9.99
CA ILE A 110 20.70 9.45 10.96
C ILE A 110 21.61 8.23 11.05
N LYS A 111 22.05 7.72 9.92
CA LYS A 111 22.93 6.55 9.86
C LYS A 111 24.30 6.84 10.49
N GLU A 112 24.86 8.02 10.26
CA GLU A 112 26.17 8.43 10.79
C GLU A 112 26.12 8.72 12.30
N SER A 113 25.03 9.29 12.78
CA SER A 113 24.86 9.62 14.21
C SER A 113 24.81 8.39 15.10
N SER A 114 24.35 7.24 14.58
CA SER A 114 24.09 6.01 15.36
C SER A 114 23.11 6.19 16.52
N GLU A 115 22.40 7.31 16.56
CA GLU A 115 21.41 7.62 17.59
C GLU A 115 20.08 6.90 17.32
N PRO A 116 19.34 6.45 18.34
CA PRO A 116 18.02 5.88 18.16
C PRO A 116 17.03 6.93 17.67
N VAL A 117 16.32 6.60 16.56
CA VAL A 117 15.38 7.52 15.91
C VAL A 117 14.01 6.88 15.77
N ILE A 118 12.96 7.66 15.97
CA ILE A 118 11.58 7.24 15.73
C ILE A 118 11.10 7.87 14.42
N PHE A 119 10.80 7.00 13.44
CA PHE A 119 10.18 7.43 12.19
C PHE A 119 8.66 7.50 12.36
N ILE A 120 8.09 8.69 12.14
CA ILE A 120 6.64 8.92 12.21
C ILE A 120 6.12 9.14 10.79
N SER A 121 5.12 8.38 10.38
CA SER A 121 4.48 8.52 9.07
C SER A 121 2.98 8.29 9.13
N GLY A 122 2.27 8.78 8.12
CA GLY A 122 0.87 8.44 7.89
C GLY A 122 0.73 7.32 6.86
N HIS A 123 -0.46 6.75 6.76
CA HIS A 123 -0.81 5.77 5.71
C HIS A 123 -1.05 6.48 4.37
N PHE A 124 -0.02 7.18 3.87
CA PHE A 124 -0.06 7.82 2.56
C PHE A 124 0.42 6.85 1.49
N ASN A 125 -0.42 6.59 0.49
CA ASN A 125 -0.10 5.65 -0.59
C ASN A 125 0.47 4.32 -0.07
N ASN A 126 1.52 3.81 -0.72
CA ASN A 126 2.20 2.59 -0.31
C ASN A 126 3.34 2.91 0.68
N PHE A 127 2.99 3.11 1.95
CA PHE A 127 3.93 3.42 3.02
C PHE A 127 4.96 2.30 3.29
N GLU A 128 4.69 1.07 2.86
CA GLU A 128 5.65 -0.05 2.94
C GLU A 128 6.93 0.24 2.13
N LEU A 129 6.80 0.96 1.02
CA LEU A 129 7.96 1.38 0.23
C LEU A 129 8.87 2.34 1.00
N MET A 130 8.32 3.16 1.88
CA MET A 130 9.09 4.05 2.74
C MET A 130 9.92 3.24 3.75
N ALA A 131 9.28 2.34 4.50
CA ALA A 131 9.97 1.47 5.45
C ALA A 131 11.08 0.65 4.76
N MET A 132 10.78 0.11 3.58
CA MET A 132 11.77 -0.60 2.76
C MET A 132 12.95 0.30 2.36
N GLN A 133 12.76 1.58 2.02
CA GLN A 133 13.85 2.47 1.65
C GLN A 133 14.74 2.84 2.85
N ILE A 134 14.15 3.05 4.02
CA ILE A 134 14.90 3.28 5.27
C ILE A 134 15.80 2.06 5.56
N GLU A 135 15.27 0.85 5.50
CA GLU A 135 16.03 -0.38 5.70
C GLU A 135 17.14 -0.54 4.64
N LYS A 136 16.84 -0.28 3.37
CA LYS A 136 17.83 -0.34 2.27
C LYS A 136 18.98 0.66 2.43
N SER A 137 18.78 1.77 3.13
CA SER A 137 19.85 2.71 3.45
C SER A 137 20.83 2.20 4.51
N GLY A 138 20.53 1.03 5.12
CA GLY A 138 21.38 0.39 6.13
C GLY A 138 21.03 0.78 7.57
N ILE A 139 19.85 1.36 7.79
CA ILE A 139 19.31 1.63 9.14
C ILE A 139 18.50 0.40 9.56
N ASN A 140 18.83 -0.14 10.75
CA ASN A 140 18.06 -1.24 11.35
C ASN A 140 16.69 -0.73 11.80
N LEU A 141 15.64 -1.13 11.09
CA LEU A 141 14.28 -0.69 11.36
C LEU A 141 13.51 -1.77 12.15
N THR A 142 12.88 -1.37 13.25
CA THR A 142 11.93 -2.20 13.98
C THR A 142 10.55 -1.58 13.90
N ALA A 143 9.55 -2.37 13.54
CA ALA A 143 8.16 -1.92 13.43
C ALA A 143 7.21 -2.85 14.19
N ILE A 144 6.17 -2.27 14.80
CA ILE A 144 5.09 -3.05 15.40
C ILE A 144 4.11 -3.41 14.29
N TYR A 145 3.95 -4.70 14.05
CA TYR A 145 3.08 -5.24 13.03
C TYR A 145 1.85 -5.90 13.62
N ARG A 146 0.68 -5.62 13.07
CA ARG A 146 -0.55 -6.35 13.39
C ARG A 146 -0.76 -7.47 12.36
N PRO A 147 -0.73 -8.75 12.75
CA PRO A 147 -0.97 -9.87 11.85
C PRO A 147 -2.31 -9.76 11.13
N LEU A 148 -2.35 -10.22 9.88
CA LEU A 148 -3.59 -10.31 9.13
C LEU A 148 -4.56 -11.32 9.76
N ASN A 149 -5.85 -11.01 9.72
CA ASN A 149 -6.87 -11.94 10.20
C ASN A 149 -6.92 -13.26 9.40
N ASN A 150 -6.49 -13.24 8.15
CA ASN A 150 -6.42 -14.42 7.29
C ASN A 150 -5.10 -15.14 7.51
N ILE A 151 -5.17 -16.28 8.19
CA ILE A 151 -4.02 -17.12 8.57
C ILE A 151 -3.20 -17.65 7.37
N PHE A 152 -3.81 -17.78 6.20
CA PHE A 152 -3.12 -18.22 4.98
C PHE A 152 -2.36 -17.09 4.28
N LEU A 153 -2.82 -15.85 4.43
CA LEU A 153 -2.17 -14.66 3.84
C LEU A 153 -1.05 -14.11 4.73
N ASN A 154 -1.18 -14.25 6.05
CA ASN A 154 -0.24 -13.66 7.00
C ASN A 154 1.22 -14.08 6.75
N PRO A 155 1.56 -15.38 6.57
CA PRO A 155 2.93 -15.81 6.30
C PRO A 155 3.52 -15.24 5.00
N ILE A 156 2.68 -14.87 4.03
CA ILE A 156 3.13 -14.22 2.80
C ILE A 156 3.52 -12.78 3.09
N MET A 157 2.70 -12.07 3.87
CA MET A 157 2.96 -10.66 4.24
C MET A 157 4.22 -10.53 5.11
N GLU A 158 4.45 -11.45 6.04
CA GLU A 158 5.65 -11.46 6.89
C GLU A 158 6.96 -11.68 6.11
N ARG A 159 6.87 -12.20 4.88
CA ARG A 159 8.03 -12.47 4.00
C ARG A 159 8.25 -11.40 2.93
N ILE A 160 7.41 -10.41 2.87
CA ILE A 160 7.54 -9.31 1.91
C ILE A 160 8.49 -8.26 2.44
#